data_350e2d0dc24db647059b91883b62faa6
#
_entry.id   350e2d0dc24db647059b91883b62faa6
#
_cell.length_a   1.000
_cell.length_b   1.000
_cell.length_c   1.000
_cell.angle_alpha   90.00
_cell.angle_beta   90.00
_cell.angle_gamma   90.00
#
_symmetry.space_group_name_H-M   'P 1'
#
loop_
_entity.id
_entity.type
_entity.pdbx_description
1 polymer ?
#
loop_
_entity_poly.entity_id
_entity_poly.type
_entity_poly.pdbx_seq_one_letter_code
_entity_poly.pdbx_strand_id
1 'polypeptide(L)'
;MERDVAGLNEFQKKLSLHEIYTKNESVSLNSIEEHNELKILSWNIERGANPDALAAYIGEVKPDIVCLQEVDWNNERTNNADVLDLIAHSTSMTGLFGIEFFEIQTPHRSKELAGGGVQGNAILTRILPKKSFRIELPPAFNWDSPPEHKQGIVVREKRVGARFALCAEFDYFGRSIVICSTHFEDKDGGVAGRFAQFTSLAANLPTITSETATSIIAGDFNSLENWITWLTGTYQKSTSLKKPWYVSECCWWKEQLLPATEYADPFTCNNWTYQRSMIYREKLDWITVRKCHVSQQGIGHFNTSDHRPVWIQIGMR
;
A
#
# COMPACT_ATOMS: atom_id res chain seq x y z
N MET A 1 8.01 25.03 -5.71
CA MET A 1 7.01 26.06 -5.34
C MET A 1 5.82 25.29 -4.74
N GLU A 2 5.83 25.12 -3.42
CA GLU A 2 4.70 24.50 -2.71
C GLU A 2 3.46 25.38 -2.93
N ARG A 3 2.40 24.79 -3.44
CA ARG A 3 1.11 25.47 -3.54
C ARG A 3 0.60 25.69 -2.13
N ASP A 4 0.27 26.93 -1.79
CA ASP A 4 -0.48 27.23 -0.57
C ASP A 4 -1.86 26.59 -0.70
N VAL A 5 -1.97 25.39 -0.14
CA VAL A 5 -3.21 24.59 -0.24
C VAL A 5 -4.17 25.12 0.79
N ALA A 6 -5.23 25.77 0.34
CA ALA A 6 -6.26 26.30 1.21
C ALA A 6 -6.88 25.20 2.08
N GLY A 7 -6.85 25.39 3.40
CA GLY A 7 -7.46 24.47 4.38
C GLY A 7 -6.50 23.57 5.15
N LEU A 8 -5.19 23.65 4.92
CA LEU A 8 -4.21 22.98 5.77
C LEU A 8 -4.16 23.63 7.15
N ASN A 9 -4.14 22.81 8.20
CA ASN A 9 -3.92 23.26 9.57
C ASN A 9 -2.42 23.40 9.90
N GLU A 10 -2.09 23.88 11.10
CA GLU A 10 -0.70 24.14 11.52
C GLU A 10 0.17 22.87 11.63
N PHE A 11 -0.41 21.70 11.85
CA PHE A 11 0.30 20.43 11.79
C PHE A 11 0.66 20.09 10.35
N GLN A 12 -0.32 20.12 9.45
CA GLN A 12 -0.16 19.76 8.05
C GLN A 12 0.81 20.70 7.31
N LYS A 13 0.82 22.00 7.63
CA LYS A 13 1.74 22.98 7.04
C LYS A 13 3.23 22.71 7.33
N LYS A 14 3.53 21.90 8.34
CA LYS A 14 4.91 21.52 8.68
C LYS A 14 5.39 20.28 7.94
N LEU A 15 4.53 19.65 7.16
CA LEU A 15 4.81 18.40 6.47
C LEU A 15 4.88 18.61 4.96
N SER A 16 5.61 17.74 4.28
CA SER A 16 5.73 17.70 2.83
C SER A 16 5.26 16.36 2.25
N LEU A 17 4.50 16.41 1.15
CA LEU A 17 4.10 15.19 0.43
C LEU A 17 5.30 14.44 -0.17
N HIS A 18 6.44 15.10 -0.35
CA HIS A 18 7.61 14.52 -1.00
C HIS A 18 8.66 13.96 -0.04
N GLU A 19 8.48 14.18 1.26
CA GLU A 19 9.38 13.67 2.29
C GLU A 19 9.02 12.25 2.72
N ILE A 20 10.04 11.54 3.23
CA ILE A 20 9.91 10.27 3.93
C ILE A 20 10.29 10.52 5.38
N TYR A 21 9.36 10.20 6.28
CA TYR A 21 9.52 10.39 7.71
C TYR A 21 9.94 9.09 8.36
N THR A 22 10.98 9.13 9.19
CA THR A 22 11.44 7.96 9.94
C THR A 22 10.84 7.97 11.35
N LYS A 23 10.41 6.82 11.83
CA LYS A 23 9.87 6.58 13.16
C LYS A 23 10.71 5.54 13.88
N ASN A 24 10.86 5.73 15.20
CA ASN A 24 11.60 4.81 16.06
C ASN A 24 13.03 4.52 15.56
N GLU A 25 13.81 5.56 15.28
CA GLU A 25 15.20 5.46 14.78
C GLU A 25 16.18 4.79 15.75
N SER A 26 15.82 4.73 17.05
CA SER A 26 16.68 4.23 18.13
C SER A 26 16.78 2.71 18.20
N VAL A 27 16.09 1.99 17.33
CA VAL A 27 16.23 0.53 17.27
C VAL A 27 17.64 0.20 16.80
N SER A 28 18.45 -0.35 17.73
CA SER A 28 19.68 -1.02 17.35
C SER A 28 19.28 -2.18 16.44
N LEU A 29 19.46 -1.96 15.14
CA LEU A 29 19.23 -2.98 14.13
C LEU A 29 20.25 -4.08 14.40
N ASN A 30 19.89 -5.00 15.29
CA ASN A 30 20.67 -6.19 15.55
C ASN A 30 20.89 -6.88 14.21
N SER A 31 22.14 -7.27 13.99
CA SER A 31 22.46 -8.19 12.92
C SER A 31 21.38 -9.26 12.88
N ILE A 32 20.61 -9.29 11.78
CA ILE A 32 19.64 -10.35 11.54
C ILE A 32 20.37 -11.63 11.81
N GLU A 33 19.84 -12.44 12.74
CA GLU A 33 20.29 -13.81 12.85
C GLU A 33 20.28 -14.36 11.42
N GLU A 34 21.39 -14.95 10.99
CA GLU A 34 21.70 -15.34 9.61
C GLU A 34 20.67 -16.36 9.07
N HIS A 35 19.42 -15.92 8.91
CA HIS A 35 18.42 -16.72 8.24
C HIS A 35 18.52 -16.46 6.74
N ASN A 36 18.78 -17.52 5.97
CA ASN A 36 18.82 -17.46 4.50
C ASN A 36 17.47 -17.13 3.86
N GLU A 37 16.50 -16.65 4.62
CA GLU A 37 15.13 -16.38 4.21
C GLU A 37 14.64 -15.05 4.80
N LEU A 38 13.89 -14.30 4.00
CA LEU A 38 13.31 -13.01 4.36
C LEU A 38 11.79 -13.12 4.35
N LYS A 39 11.14 -12.78 5.46
CA LYS A 39 9.69 -12.78 5.59
C LYS A 39 9.14 -11.36 5.42
N ILE A 40 8.24 -11.19 4.48
CA ILE A 40 7.63 -9.91 4.13
C ILE A 40 6.12 -10.03 4.31
N LEU A 41 5.53 -9.06 5.03
CA LEU A 41 4.09 -8.95 5.26
C LEU A 41 3.57 -7.68 4.57
N SER A 42 2.39 -7.74 3.98
CA SER A 42 1.65 -6.58 3.48
C SER A 42 0.26 -6.55 4.09
N TRP A 43 -0.20 -5.35 4.49
CA TRP A 43 -1.50 -5.17 5.10
C TRP A 43 -2.04 -3.74 4.95
N ASN A 44 -3.21 -3.59 4.35
CA ASN A 44 -4.01 -2.39 4.49
C ASN A 44 -4.67 -2.43 5.88
N ILE A 45 -4.33 -1.48 6.75
CA ILE A 45 -4.72 -1.49 8.18
C ILE A 45 -5.97 -0.65 8.47
N GLU A 46 -6.69 -0.22 7.43
CA GLU A 46 -7.92 0.57 7.60
C GLU A 46 -7.72 1.72 8.62
N ARG A 47 -6.74 2.59 8.33
CA ARG A 47 -6.35 3.76 9.16
C ARG A 47 -5.62 3.42 10.47
N GLY A 48 -5.69 2.15 10.93
CA GLY A 48 -4.98 1.71 12.14
C GLY A 48 -5.63 2.14 13.44
N ALA A 49 -6.96 2.04 13.54
CA ALA A 49 -7.70 2.44 14.75
C ALA A 49 -7.32 1.69 16.03
N ASN A 50 -6.70 0.51 15.92
CA ASN A 50 -6.21 -0.27 17.06
C ASN A 50 -4.74 -0.68 16.86
N PRO A 51 -3.77 0.23 17.07
CA PRO A 51 -2.37 -0.01 16.80
C PRO A 51 -1.76 -1.13 17.67
N ASP A 52 -2.24 -1.31 18.91
CA ASP A 52 -1.75 -2.36 19.81
C ASP A 52 -2.08 -3.76 19.27
N ALA A 53 -3.30 -3.96 18.78
CA ALA A 53 -3.70 -5.24 18.19
C ALA A 53 -2.95 -5.52 16.87
N LEU A 54 -2.70 -4.48 16.05
CA LEU A 54 -1.90 -4.58 14.84
C LEU A 54 -0.47 -4.99 15.18
N ALA A 55 0.14 -4.34 16.15
CA ALA A 55 1.50 -4.65 16.63
C ALA A 55 1.59 -6.07 17.21
N ALA A 56 0.59 -6.51 17.96
CA ALA A 56 0.54 -7.86 18.51
C ALA A 56 0.54 -8.93 17.39
N TYR A 57 -0.28 -8.73 16.34
CA TYR A 57 -0.30 -9.62 15.19
C TYR A 57 1.03 -9.63 14.43
N ILE A 58 1.64 -8.46 14.19
CA ILE A 58 2.96 -8.36 13.56
C ILE A 58 4.01 -9.11 14.40
N GLY A 59 3.93 -8.98 15.74
CA GLY A 59 4.80 -9.69 16.68
C GLY A 59 4.61 -11.22 16.66
N GLU A 60 3.40 -11.70 16.40
CA GLU A 60 3.10 -13.13 16.23
C GLU A 60 3.65 -13.68 14.92
N VAL A 61 3.45 -12.98 13.80
CA VAL A 61 3.92 -13.38 12.46
C VAL A 61 5.43 -13.28 12.35
N LYS A 62 6.05 -12.35 13.09
CA LYS A 62 7.50 -12.06 13.09
C LYS A 62 8.08 -11.81 11.70
N PRO A 63 7.53 -10.88 10.92
CA PRO A 63 8.12 -10.51 9.63
C PRO A 63 9.40 -9.69 9.84
N ASP A 64 10.28 -9.73 8.86
CA ASP A 64 11.47 -8.88 8.80
C ASP A 64 11.11 -7.49 8.27
N ILE A 65 10.16 -7.45 7.32
CA ILE A 65 9.67 -6.23 6.67
C ILE A 65 8.14 -6.27 6.58
N VAL A 66 7.50 -5.13 6.86
CA VAL A 66 6.05 -4.95 6.77
C VAL A 66 5.73 -3.76 5.88
N CYS A 67 4.91 -3.98 4.86
CA CYS A 67 4.33 -2.94 4.02
C CYS A 67 2.92 -2.63 4.51
N LEU A 68 2.67 -1.39 4.96
CA LEU A 68 1.37 -0.96 5.46
C LEU A 68 0.76 0.08 4.53
N GLN A 69 -0.56 0.01 4.35
CA GLN A 69 -1.35 0.99 3.60
C GLN A 69 -2.42 1.58 4.53
N GLU A 70 -2.92 2.75 4.17
CA GLU A 70 -3.89 3.52 4.95
C GLU A 70 -3.43 3.84 6.38
N VAL A 71 -2.16 4.15 6.56
CA VAL A 71 -1.63 4.50 7.88
C VAL A 71 -1.95 5.95 8.21
N ASP A 72 -2.69 6.17 9.30
CA ASP A 72 -3.03 7.50 9.78
C ASP A 72 -1.93 8.10 10.66
N TRP A 73 -1.73 9.41 10.54
CA TRP A 73 -0.94 10.21 11.44
C TRP A 73 -1.65 11.52 11.77
N ASN A 74 -1.98 11.73 13.05
CA ASN A 74 -2.64 12.91 13.60
C ASN A 74 -4.05 13.19 13.04
N ASN A 75 -4.78 12.15 12.59
CA ASN A 75 -6.19 12.28 12.23
C ASN A 75 -7.09 12.14 13.47
N GLU A 76 -8.15 12.95 13.55
CA GLU A 76 -9.09 12.92 14.67
C GLU A 76 -9.78 11.54 14.81
N ARG A 77 -10.08 10.88 13.69
CA ARG A 77 -10.70 9.53 13.66
C ARG A 77 -9.84 8.44 14.34
N THR A 78 -8.54 8.67 14.45
CA THR A 78 -7.58 7.80 15.17
C THR A 78 -7.03 8.48 16.44
N ASN A 79 -7.83 9.37 17.06
CA ASN A 79 -7.49 10.10 18.29
C ASN A 79 -6.17 10.88 18.17
N ASN A 80 -5.86 11.42 16.99
CA ASN A 80 -4.64 12.14 16.66
C ASN A 80 -3.35 11.33 16.90
N ALA A 81 -3.44 10.00 16.87
CA ALA A 81 -2.29 9.12 17.05
C ALA A 81 -1.31 9.20 15.88
N ASP A 82 -0.04 8.98 16.15
CA ASP A 82 0.94 8.55 15.17
C ASP A 82 0.92 7.01 15.13
N VAL A 83 0.05 6.46 14.29
CA VAL A 83 -0.20 5.01 14.24
C VAL A 83 1.07 4.24 13.92
N LEU A 84 1.89 4.73 12.98
CA LEU A 84 3.14 4.05 12.64
C LEU A 84 4.12 4.04 13.79
N ASP A 85 4.28 5.17 14.50
CA ASP A 85 5.21 5.27 15.61
C ASP A 85 4.84 4.32 16.75
N LEU A 86 3.55 4.22 17.07
CA LEU A 86 3.04 3.28 18.07
C LEU A 86 3.35 1.82 17.70
N ILE A 87 3.09 1.43 16.43
CA ILE A 87 3.38 0.07 15.96
C ILE A 87 4.89 -0.18 15.94
N ALA A 88 5.69 0.77 15.46
CA ALA A 88 7.14 0.68 15.36
C ALA A 88 7.79 0.45 16.74
N HIS A 89 7.37 1.21 17.76
CA HIS A 89 7.84 1.03 19.14
C HIS A 89 7.44 -0.35 19.69
N SER A 90 6.16 -0.73 19.56
CA SER A 90 5.65 -1.99 20.10
C SER A 90 6.28 -3.23 19.46
N THR A 91 6.69 -3.13 18.18
CA THR A 91 7.30 -4.24 17.44
C THR A 91 8.84 -4.19 17.45
N SER A 92 9.44 -3.16 18.02
CA SER A 92 10.87 -2.87 17.96
C SER A 92 11.39 -2.86 16.51
N MET A 93 10.67 -2.18 15.61
CA MET A 93 11.02 -2.00 14.21
C MET A 93 11.23 -0.51 13.91
N THR A 94 12.03 -0.20 12.90
CA THR A 94 12.11 1.15 12.34
C THR A 94 11.00 1.34 11.32
N GLY A 95 10.30 2.46 11.39
CA GLY A 95 9.22 2.83 10.46
C GLY A 95 9.65 3.89 9.45
N LEU A 96 9.37 3.66 8.18
CA LEU A 96 9.42 4.67 7.12
C LEU A 96 8.00 5.03 6.74
N PHE A 97 7.67 6.31 6.67
CA PHE A 97 6.34 6.81 6.34
C PHE A 97 6.39 7.81 5.18
N GLY A 98 5.56 7.62 4.19
CA GLY A 98 5.33 8.59 3.12
C GLY A 98 3.87 9.04 3.12
N ILE A 99 3.65 10.35 3.03
CA ILE A 99 2.30 10.93 2.98
C ILE A 99 1.71 10.70 1.61
N GLU A 100 0.51 10.12 1.57
CA GLU A 100 -0.30 9.97 0.38
C GLU A 100 -1.28 11.14 0.25
N PHE A 101 -1.96 11.45 1.35
CA PHE A 101 -2.94 12.53 1.41
C PHE A 101 -2.84 13.35 2.70
N PHE A 102 -2.96 14.65 2.56
CA PHE A 102 -3.44 15.52 3.63
C PHE A 102 -4.95 15.36 3.74
N GLU A 103 -5.44 14.96 4.90
CA GLU A 103 -6.86 14.75 5.18
C GLU A 103 -7.47 16.05 5.71
N ILE A 104 -8.07 16.85 4.81
CA ILE A 104 -8.58 18.17 5.15
C ILE A 104 -9.86 18.04 5.97
N GLN A 105 -9.85 18.57 7.19
CA GLN A 105 -11.05 18.59 8.03
C GLN A 105 -12.09 19.55 7.46
N THR A 106 -13.32 19.09 7.34
CA THR A 106 -14.47 19.89 6.87
C THR A 106 -15.71 19.55 7.67
N PRO A 107 -16.70 20.47 7.76
CA PRO A 107 -17.99 20.19 8.42
C PRO A 107 -18.78 19.02 7.82
N HIS A 108 -18.42 18.59 6.62
CA HIS A 108 -19.12 17.50 5.90
C HIS A 108 -18.57 16.11 6.21
N ARG A 109 -17.43 16.03 6.93
CA ARG A 109 -16.86 14.74 7.37
C ARG A 109 -17.65 14.19 8.54
N SER A 110 -18.03 12.91 8.46
CA SER A 110 -18.55 12.19 9.63
C SER A 110 -17.43 11.95 10.65
N LYS A 111 -17.79 11.53 11.86
CA LYS A 111 -16.83 11.23 12.92
C LYS A 111 -15.84 10.12 12.48
N GLU A 112 -16.33 9.11 11.79
CA GLU A 112 -15.54 7.98 11.28
C GLU A 112 -14.57 8.39 10.16
N LEU A 113 -14.80 9.55 9.55
CA LEU A 113 -13.98 10.13 8.47
C LEU A 113 -13.22 11.37 8.91
N ALA A 114 -13.30 11.75 10.20
CA ALA A 114 -12.68 12.97 10.72
C ALA A 114 -11.17 12.98 10.42
N GLY A 115 -10.71 14.09 9.84
CA GLY A 115 -9.35 14.26 9.34
C GLY A 115 -8.51 15.19 10.22
N GLY A 116 -7.80 16.11 9.62
CA GLY A 116 -6.92 17.08 10.27
C GLY A 116 -5.45 16.64 10.33
N GLY A 117 -5.17 15.39 9.96
CA GLY A 117 -3.83 14.84 9.85
C GLY A 117 -3.48 14.42 8.42
N VAL A 118 -2.72 13.37 8.29
CA VAL A 118 -2.30 12.77 7.03
C VAL A 118 -2.56 11.27 7.02
N GLN A 119 -2.70 10.70 5.84
CA GLN A 119 -2.76 9.27 5.59
C GLN A 119 -1.68 8.90 4.58
N GLY A 120 -1.09 7.71 4.72
CA GLY A 120 -0.04 7.30 3.79
C GLY A 120 0.31 5.82 3.80
N ASN A 121 1.38 5.52 3.06
CA ASN A 121 1.99 4.20 3.01
C ASN A 121 3.20 4.15 3.94
N ALA A 122 3.45 2.98 4.53
CA ALA A 122 4.58 2.79 5.42
C ALA A 122 5.33 1.48 5.14
N ILE A 123 6.60 1.46 5.56
CA ILE A 123 7.43 0.26 5.65
C ILE A 123 7.99 0.17 7.07
N LEU A 124 7.66 -0.91 7.80
CA LEU A 124 8.36 -1.25 9.03
C LEU A 124 9.47 -2.25 8.70
N THR A 125 10.64 -2.11 9.32
CA THR A 125 11.78 -2.96 9.03
C THR A 125 12.65 -3.22 10.25
N ARG A 126 13.19 -4.45 10.33
CA ARG A 126 14.25 -4.84 11.25
C ARG A 126 15.65 -4.69 10.63
N ILE A 127 15.70 -4.41 9.32
CA ILE A 127 16.92 -4.30 8.51
C ILE A 127 17.12 -2.82 8.15
N LEU A 128 18.35 -2.33 8.30
CA LEU A 128 18.66 -0.96 7.88
C LEU A 128 18.54 -0.84 6.35
N PRO A 129 17.64 0.01 5.83
CA PRO A 129 17.61 0.26 4.39
C PRO A 129 18.85 1.03 3.96
N LYS A 130 19.42 0.66 2.82
CA LYS A 130 20.52 1.38 2.16
C LYS A 130 20.06 2.76 1.69
N LYS A 131 18.83 2.84 1.19
CA LYS A 131 18.13 4.06 0.83
C LYS A 131 16.62 3.85 0.84
N SER A 132 15.88 4.94 1.01
CA SER A 132 14.44 4.98 0.80
C SER A 132 14.10 6.06 -0.22
N PHE A 133 13.06 5.86 -1.02
CA PHE A 133 12.65 6.79 -2.06
C PHE A 133 11.17 6.61 -2.40
N ARG A 134 10.61 7.60 -3.10
CA ARG A 134 9.24 7.60 -3.59
C ARG A 134 9.22 7.43 -5.10
N ILE A 135 8.20 6.77 -5.60
CA ILE A 135 7.84 6.75 -7.02
C ILE A 135 6.40 7.23 -7.13
N GLU A 136 6.22 8.40 -7.73
CA GLU A 136 4.89 8.95 -7.98
C GLU A 136 4.18 8.10 -9.04
N LEU A 137 2.91 7.79 -8.80
CA LEU A 137 2.10 6.99 -9.70
C LEU A 137 1.25 7.89 -10.60
N PRO A 138 0.95 7.47 -11.84
CA PRO A 138 0.03 8.19 -12.69
C PRO A 138 -1.31 8.41 -11.97
N PRO A 139 -1.79 9.67 -11.84
CA PRO A 139 -3.06 9.95 -11.19
C PRO A 139 -4.22 9.50 -12.10
N ALA A 140 -5.24 8.87 -11.52
CA ALA A 140 -6.47 8.58 -12.24
C ALA A 140 -7.31 9.85 -12.44
N PHE A 141 -7.25 10.77 -11.48
CA PHE A 141 -7.86 12.10 -11.54
C PHE A 141 -7.21 13.02 -10.50
N ASN A 142 -7.49 14.32 -10.60
CA ASN A 142 -6.99 15.30 -9.64
C ASN A 142 -7.94 15.37 -8.44
N TRP A 143 -7.47 14.99 -7.24
CA TRP A 143 -8.24 15.04 -5.99
C TRP A 143 -8.60 16.48 -5.54
N ASP A 144 -7.79 17.49 -5.94
CA ASP A 144 -8.09 18.90 -5.65
C ASP A 144 -9.19 19.46 -6.53
N SER A 145 -9.34 18.92 -7.75
CA SER A 145 -10.32 19.34 -8.74
C SER A 145 -10.92 18.11 -9.43
N PRO A 146 -11.73 17.33 -8.69
CA PRO A 146 -12.29 16.09 -9.20
C PRO A 146 -13.34 16.38 -10.27
N PRO A 147 -13.53 15.44 -11.23
CA PRO A 147 -14.61 15.54 -12.19
C PRO A 147 -15.99 15.56 -11.51
N GLU A 148 -16.99 16.14 -12.15
CA GLU A 148 -18.31 16.42 -11.57
C GLU A 148 -18.95 15.19 -10.88
N HIS A 149 -18.86 14.03 -11.51
CA HIS A 149 -19.41 12.77 -10.95
C HIS A 149 -18.69 12.26 -9.70
N LYS A 150 -17.52 12.82 -9.35
CA LYS A 150 -16.72 12.49 -8.15
C LYS A 150 -16.88 13.50 -7.02
N GLN A 151 -17.47 14.67 -7.28
CA GLN A 151 -17.55 15.76 -6.30
C GLN A 151 -18.22 15.34 -4.99
N GLY A 152 -19.23 14.47 -5.04
CA GLY A 152 -19.90 13.97 -3.83
C GLY A 152 -18.99 13.15 -2.89
N ILE A 153 -17.99 12.45 -3.41
CA ILE A 153 -17.00 11.67 -2.62
C ILE A 153 -15.99 12.64 -2.02
N VAL A 154 -15.46 13.55 -2.84
CA VAL A 154 -14.44 14.52 -2.42
C VAL A 154 -14.98 15.50 -1.38
N VAL A 155 -16.27 15.82 -1.39
CA VAL A 155 -16.89 16.65 -0.33
C VAL A 155 -16.86 15.93 1.02
N ARG A 156 -17.10 14.61 1.04
CA ARG A 156 -17.10 13.81 2.29
C ARG A 156 -15.69 13.54 2.81
N GLU A 157 -14.73 13.35 1.90
CA GLU A 157 -13.34 13.06 2.24
C GLU A 157 -12.41 14.00 1.45
N LYS A 158 -12.51 15.30 1.74
CA LYS A 158 -11.62 16.27 1.11
C LYS A 158 -10.18 15.96 1.47
N ARG A 159 -9.35 15.72 0.44
CA ARG A 159 -7.94 15.38 0.60
C ARG A 159 -7.08 16.00 -0.50
N VAL A 160 -5.82 16.20 -0.20
CA VAL A 160 -4.82 16.75 -1.13
C VAL A 160 -3.63 15.82 -1.15
N GLY A 161 -3.23 15.39 -2.33
CA GLY A 161 -2.15 14.44 -2.54
C GLY A 161 -2.42 13.55 -3.74
N ALA A 162 -1.66 12.46 -3.83
CA ALA A 162 -1.77 11.49 -4.92
C ALA A 162 -1.20 10.13 -4.49
N ARG A 163 -1.58 9.09 -5.21
CA ARG A 163 -1.04 7.74 -5.06
C ARG A 163 0.44 7.70 -5.41
N PHE A 164 1.21 6.97 -4.64
CA PHE A 164 2.64 6.75 -4.84
C PHE A 164 3.05 5.38 -4.28
N ALA A 165 4.26 4.94 -4.60
CA ALA A 165 4.90 3.82 -3.94
C ALA A 165 6.03 4.32 -3.04
N LEU A 166 6.01 3.92 -1.76
CA LEU A 166 7.13 4.06 -0.84
C LEU A 166 8.04 2.87 -1.03
N CYS A 167 9.28 3.11 -1.41
CA CYS A 167 10.25 2.06 -1.71
C CYS A 167 11.46 2.15 -0.77
N ALA A 168 11.99 1.00 -0.37
CA ALA A 168 13.23 0.88 0.36
C ALA A 168 14.13 -0.18 -0.31
N GLU A 169 15.41 0.14 -0.47
CA GLU A 169 16.44 -0.77 -0.98
C GLU A 169 17.29 -1.28 0.20
N PHE A 170 17.46 -2.57 0.23
CA PHE A 170 18.22 -3.29 1.25
C PHE A 170 19.38 -4.02 0.61
N ASP A 171 20.52 -4.09 1.32
CA ASP A 171 21.57 -5.06 1.04
C ASP A 171 21.34 -6.27 1.95
N TYR A 172 21.05 -7.40 1.35
CA TYR A 172 20.80 -8.63 2.07
C TYR A 172 21.69 -9.74 1.52
N PHE A 173 22.73 -10.12 2.27
CA PHE A 173 23.79 -11.06 1.84
C PHE A 173 24.46 -10.68 0.51
N GLY A 174 24.75 -9.39 0.30
CA GLY A 174 25.38 -8.88 -0.92
C GLY A 174 24.45 -8.83 -2.13
N ARG A 175 23.15 -9.04 -1.95
CA ARG A 175 22.12 -8.89 -2.99
C ARG A 175 21.27 -7.66 -2.72
N SER A 176 21.04 -6.86 -3.74
CA SER A 176 20.13 -5.74 -3.66
C SER A 176 18.67 -6.24 -3.74
N ILE A 177 17.89 -5.91 -2.72
CA ILE A 177 16.44 -6.17 -2.67
C ILE A 177 15.73 -4.83 -2.55
N VAL A 178 14.75 -4.61 -3.41
CA VAL A 178 13.89 -3.42 -3.36
C VAL A 178 12.48 -3.84 -2.98
N ILE A 179 11.94 -3.22 -1.93
CA ILE A 179 10.58 -3.48 -1.47
C ILE A 179 9.78 -2.19 -1.54
N CYS A 180 8.62 -2.24 -2.18
CA CYS A 180 7.70 -1.13 -2.34
C CYS A 180 6.38 -1.42 -1.65
N SER A 181 5.95 -0.51 -0.76
CA SER A 181 4.61 -0.43 -0.21
C SER A 181 3.80 0.55 -1.05
N THR A 182 2.66 0.11 -1.58
CA THR A 182 1.83 0.94 -2.46
C THR A 182 0.34 0.71 -2.22
N HIS A 183 -0.46 1.71 -2.55
CA HIS A 183 -1.91 1.63 -2.54
C HIS A 183 -2.41 2.22 -3.86
N PHE A 184 -2.92 1.37 -4.76
CA PHE A 184 -3.41 1.83 -6.06
C PHE A 184 -4.79 2.46 -5.96
N GLU A 185 -5.20 3.14 -7.02
CA GLU A 185 -6.48 3.80 -7.09
C GLU A 185 -7.62 2.80 -7.00
N ASP A 186 -8.67 3.21 -6.30
CA ASP A 186 -9.86 2.39 -6.08
C ASP A 186 -10.72 2.22 -7.35
N LYS A 187 -11.99 1.83 -7.17
CA LYS A 187 -12.98 1.71 -8.25
C LYS A 187 -13.04 2.94 -9.15
N ASP A 188 -12.73 4.11 -8.59
CA ASP A 188 -12.84 5.39 -9.28
C ASP A 188 -11.72 5.62 -10.29
N GLY A 189 -10.54 5.03 -10.08
CA GLY A 189 -9.47 4.97 -11.06
C GLY A 189 -9.69 3.95 -12.17
N GLY A 190 -10.53 2.97 -11.92
CA GLY A 190 -10.82 1.88 -12.85
C GLY A 190 -9.62 0.98 -13.13
N VAL A 191 -9.87 -0.08 -13.89
CA VAL A 191 -8.82 -1.07 -14.27
C VAL A 191 -7.67 -0.40 -15.02
N ALA A 192 -7.96 0.55 -15.92
CA ALA A 192 -6.93 1.22 -16.71
C ALA A 192 -5.99 2.08 -15.86
N GLY A 193 -6.53 2.77 -14.85
CA GLY A 193 -5.72 3.58 -13.93
C GLY A 193 -4.77 2.69 -13.12
N ARG A 194 -5.27 1.62 -12.52
CA ARG A 194 -4.46 0.66 -11.76
C ARG A 194 -3.40 -0.03 -12.62
N PHE A 195 -3.76 -0.40 -13.85
CA PHE A 195 -2.81 -0.94 -14.83
C PHE A 195 -1.68 0.04 -15.12
N ALA A 196 -2.02 1.31 -15.39
CA ALA A 196 -1.03 2.35 -15.64
C ALA A 196 -0.12 2.58 -14.42
N GLN A 197 -0.67 2.54 -13.21
CA GLN A 197 0.07 2.68 -11.95
C GLN A 197 1.07 1.53 -11.77
N PHE A 198 0.65 0.28 -11.92
CA PHE A 198 1.55 -0.87 -11.81
C PHE A 198 2.63 -0.85 -12.90
N THR A 199 2.25 -0.64 -14.15
CA THR A 199 3.20 -0.62 -15.28
C THR A 199 4.24 0.49 -15.12
N SER A 200 3.81 1.68 -14.69
CA SER A 200 4.71 2.79 -14.40
C SER A 200 5.70 2.44 -13.28
N LEU A 201 5.21 1.86 -12.17
CA LEU A 201 6.04 1.46 -11.05
C LEU A 201 7.07 0.40 -11.47
N ALA A 202 6.62 -0.66 -12.15
CA ALA A 202 7.48 -1.75 -12.63
C ALA A 202 8.56 -1.26 -13.62
N ALA A 203 8.24 -0.29 -14.46
CA ALA A 203 9.18 0.30 -15.42
C ALA A 203 10.19 1.25 -14.77
N ASN A 204 9.78 2.00 -13.73
CA ASN A 204 10.67 2.97 -13.08
C ASN A 204 11.63 2.33 -12.07
N LEU A 205 11.26 1.24 -11.41
CA LEU A 205 12.13 0.59 -10.41
C LEU A 205 13.53 0.25 -10.93
N PRO A 206 13.70 -0.41 -12.10
CA PRO A 206 15.04 -0.74 -12.61
C PRO A 206 15.90 0.49 -12.97
N THR A 207 15.28 1.63 -13.24
CA THR A 207 16.03 2.87 -13.57
C THR A 207 16.60 3.56 -12.35
N ILE A 208 15.99 3.34 -11.17
CA ILE A 208 16.39 3.96 -9.89
C ILE A 208 17.31 3.03 -9.09
N THR A 209 17.16 1.72 -9.30
CA THR A 209 17.92 0.67 -8.62
C THR A 209 18.75 -0.14 -9.63
N SER A 210 19.37 -1.24 -9.21
CA SER A 210 20.01 -2.15 -10.16
C SER A 210 18.98 -2.94 -10.95
N GLU A 211 19.16 -3.09 -12.26
CA GLU A 211 18.31 -3.97 -13.08
C GLU A 211 18.32 -5.44 -12.60
N THR A 212 19.43 -5.85 -11.97
CA THR A 212 19.56 -7.20 -11.39
C THR A 212 18.94 -7.35 -10.02
N ALA A 213 18.51 -6.26 -9.38
CA ALA A 213 17.91 -6.30 -8.06
C ALA A 213 16.65 -7.18 -8.04
N THR A 214 16.50 -7.94 -6.96
CA THR A 214 15.22 -8.53 -6.59
C THR A 214 14.25 -7.40 -6.27
N SER A 215 13.06 -7.41 -6.84
CA SER A 215 12.06 -6.38 -6.53
C SER A 215 10.73 -6.99 -6.12
N ILE A 216 10.14 -6.39 -5.09
CA ILE A 216 8.87 -6.80 -4.50
C ILE A 216 7.96 -5.59 -4.43
N ILE A 217 6.80 -5.68 -5.06
CA ILE A 217 5.75 -4.66 -4.99
C ILE A 217 4.61 -5.27 -4.18
N ALA A 218 4.34 -4.69 -3.01
CA ALA A 218 3.35 -5.17 -2.08
C ALA A 218 2.35 -4.07 -1.73
N GLY A 219 1.09 -4.42 -1.54
CA GLY A 219 0.07 -3.47 -1.11
C GLY A 219 -1.34 -3.81 -1.56
N ASP A 220 -2.22 -2.83 -1.34
CA ASP A 220 -3.59 -2.86 -1.82
C ASP A 220 -3.64 -2.39 -3.27
N PHE A 221 -3.85 -3.31 -4.20
CA PHE A 221 -3.93 -2.99 -5.63
C PHE A 221 -5.35 -2.65 -6.06
N ASN A 222 -6.34 -2.72 -5.14
CA ASN A 222 -7.73 -2.39 -5.41
C ASN A 222 -8.31 -3.09 -6.67
N SER A 223 -7.89 -4.32 -6.93
CA SER A 223 -8.30 -5.13 -8.08
C SER A 223 -9.76 -5.57 -7.96
N LEU A 224 -10.66 -4.59 -7.99
CA LEU A 224 -12.09 -4.70 -7.75
C LEU A 224 -12.83 -5.25 -8.97
N GLU A 225 -12.94 -6.55 -9.07
CA GLU A 225 -13.78 -7.12 -10.11
C GLU A 225 -14.30 -8.51 -9.76
N ASN A 226 -15.47 -8.53 -9.18
CA ASN A 226 -16.25 -9.75 -9.03
C ASN A 226 -17.51 -9.71 -9.91
N TRP A 227 -18.25 -10.79 -9.90
CA TRP A 227 -19.53 -10.91 -10.61
C TRP A 227 -20.58 -9.87 -10.16
N ILE A 228 -20.48 -9.33 -8.93
CA ILE A 228 -21.39 -8.31 -8.40
C ILE A 228 -21.11 -6.96 -9.08
N THR A 229 -19.86 -6.57 -9.26
CA THR A 229 -19.50 -5.33 -9.97
C THR A 229 -19.95 -5.38 -11.42
N TRP A 230 -19.95 -6.57 -12.02
CA TRP A 230 -20.52 -6.80 -13.35
C TRP A 230 -22.05 -6.63 -13.36
N LEU A 231 -22.77 -7.25 -12.39
CA LEU A 231 -24.23 -7.16 -12.29
C LEU A 231 -24.72 -5.73 -11.98
N THR A 232 -23.96 -4.96 -11.18
CA THR A 232 -24.34 -3.60 -10.77
C THR A 232 -23.98 -2.52 -11.79
N GLY A 233 -23.33 -2.91 -12.92
CA GLY A 233 -22.91 -1.95 -13.94
C GLY A 233 -21.79 -1.01 -13.51
N THR A 234 -21.17 -1.23 -12.34
CA THR A 234 -20.01 -0.47 -11.87
C THR A 234 -18.73 -0.84 -12.63
N TYR A 235 -18.86 -1.78 -13.55
CA TYR A 235 -17.80 -2.18 -14.47
C TYR A 235 -17.54 -1.07 -15.50
N GLN A 236 -16.38 -0.43 -15.41
CA GLN A 236 -15.92 0.46 -16.48
C GLN A 236 -15.30 -0.37 -17.61
N LYS A 237 -15.99 -0.43 -18.75
CA LYS A 237 -15.41 -0.99 -19.98
C LYS A 237 -14.16 -0.21 -20.35
N SER A 238 -13.00 -0.69 -19.96
CA SER A 238 -11.75 -0.16 -20.49
C SER A 238 -11.52 -0.77 -21.87
N THR A 239 -11.96 -0.05 -22.90
CA THR A 239 -11.74 -0.43 -24.31
C THR A 239 -10.26 -0.42 -24.69
N SER A 240 -9.41 0.30 -23.93
CA SER A 240 -7.98 0.43 -24.18
C SER A 240 -7.16 -0.82 -23.81
N LEU A 241 -7.61 -1.60 -22.83
CA LEU A 241 -6.83 -2.72 -22.30
C LEU A 241 -7.10 -4.06 -22.97
N LYS A 242 -8.08 -4.14 -23.90
CA LYS A 242 -8.51 -5.39 -24.55
C LYS A 242 -8.85 -6.53 -23.58
N LYS A 243 -9.16 -6.18 -22.30
CA LYS A 243 -9.56 -7.17 -21.30
C LYS A 243 -10.95 -7.71 -21.65
N PRO A 244 -11.11 -9.03 -21.77
CA PRO A 244 -12.44 -9.61 -21.98
C PRO A 244 -13.34 -9.34 -20.77
N TRP A 245 -14.60 -8.97 -21.01
CA TRP A 245 -15.55 -8.63 -19.94
C TRP A 245 -15.84 -9.79 -18.98
N TYR A 246 -15.67 -11.03 -19.43
CA TYR A 246 -15.90 -12.26 -18.66
C TYR A 246 -14.69 -12.72 -17.82
N VAL A 247 -13.52 -12.08 -18.00
CA VAL A 247 -12.30 -12.38 -17.23
C VAL A 247 -12.22 -11.43 -16.06
N SER A 248 -12.05 -11.95 -14.84
CA SER A 248 -11.86 -11.09 -13.65
C SER A 248 -10.57 -10.25 -13.77
N GLU A 249 -10.54 -9.12 -13.12
CA GLU A 249 -9.33 -8.26 -13.12
C GLU A 249 -8.14 -9.02 -12.54
N CYS A 250 -8.33 -9.75 -11.44
CA CYS A 250 -7.29 -10.57 -10.82
C CYS A 250 -6.71 -11.61 -11.79
N CYS A 251 -7.56 -12.37 -12.49
CA CYS A 251 -7.08 -13.37 -13.44
C CYS A 251 -6.35 -12.70 -14.62
N TRP A 252 -6.89 -11.59 -15.12
CA TRP A 252 -6.25 -10.86 -16.23
C TRP A 252 -4.87 -10.30 -15.83
N TRP A 253 -4.71 -9.79 -14.59
CA TRP A 253 -3.42 -9.36 -14.06
C TRP A 253 -2.42 -10.51 -14.05
N LYS A 254 -2.81 -11.66 -13.53
CA LYS A 254 -1.93 -12.84 -13.43
C LYS A 254 -1.54 -13.43 -14.78
N GLU A 255 -2.44 -13.41 -15.74
CA GLU A 255 -2.21 -14.03 -17.05
C GLU A 255 -1.53 -13.09 -18.06
N GLN A 256 -1.74 -11.79 -17.93
CA GLN A 256 -1.30 -10.82 -18.93
C GLN A 256 -0.32 -9.79 -18.40
N LEU A 257 -0.67 -9.08 -17.33
CA LEU A 257 0.11 -7.94 -16.86
C LEU A 257 1.40 -8.36 -16.14
N LEU A 258 1.29 -9.25 -15.15
CA LEU A 258 2.45 -9.66 -14.36
C LEU A 258 3.53 -10.34 -15.22
N PRO A 259 3.21 -11.30 -16.12
CA PRO A 259 4.21 -11.89 -17.00
C PRO A 259 4.86 -10.88 -17.95
N ALA A 260 4.10 -9.90 -18.45
CA ALA A 260 4.63 -8.86 -19.35
C ALA A 260 5.61 -7.92 -18.66
N THR A 261 5.59 -7.85 -17.33
CA THR A 261 6.49 -7.04 -16.51
C THR A 261 7.52 -7.86 -15.72
N GLU A 262 7.61 -9.17 -15.99
CA GLU A 262 8.47 -10.15 -15.30
C GLU A 262 8.15 -10.33 -13.81
N TYR A 263 6.98 -9.88 -13.34
CA TYR A 263 6.50 -10.12 -11.98
C TYR A 263 5.64 -11.38 -11.91
N ALA A 264 5.59 -11.97 -10.73
CA ALA A 264 4.70 -13.07 -10.38
C ALA A 264 4.06 -12.82 -9.02
N ASP A 265 2.81 -13.24 -8.86
CA ASP A 265 2.12 -13.25 -7.57
C ASP A 265 1.93 -14.72 -7.13
N PRO A 266 2.42 -15.11 -5.93
CA PRO A 266 2.35 -16.48 -5.48
C PRO A 266 0.93 -16.93 -5.08
N PHE A 267 0.01 -15.98 -4.82
CA PHE A 267 -1.37 -16.29 -4.43
C PHE A 267 -2.24 -16.58 -5.65
N THR A 268 -3.34 -17.31 -5.44
CA THR A 268 -4.35 -17.55 -6.49
C THR A 268 -5.42 -16.44 -6.49
N CYS A 269 -6.20 -16.34 -7.58
CA CYS A 269 -7.33 -15.40 -7.63
C CYS A 269 -8.42 -15.70 -6.59
N ASN A 270 -8.49 -16.92 -6.08
CA ASN A 270 -9.45 -17.34 -5.05
C ASN A 270 -8.99 -16.97 -3.63
N ASN A 271 -7.77 -16.49 -3.45
CA ASN A 271 -7.24 -16.06 -2.17
C ASN A 271 -7.75 -14.64 -1.84
N TRP A 272 -8.98 -14.55 -1.34
CA TRP A 272 -9.56 -13.26 -0.98
C TRP A 272 -8.86 -12.64 0.23
N THR A 273 -8.69 -11.34 0.19
CA THR A 273 -8.00 -10.56 1.23
C THR A 273 -8.86 -9.44 1.79
N TYR A 274 -9.95 -9.11 1.12
CA TYR A 274 -10.91 -8.08 1.52
C TYR A 274 -12.31 -8.67 1.67
N GLN A 275 -13.03 -8.27 2.72
CA GLN A 275 -14.39 -8.71 2.94
C GLN A 275 -15.27 -7.57 3.47
N ARG A 276 -16.26 -7.17 2.69
CA ARG A 276 -17.27 -6.18 3.09
C ARG A 276 -18.54 -6.83 3.66
N SER A 277 -18.85 -8.05 3.26
CA SER A 277 -20.01 -8.82 3.73
C SER A 277 -19.74 -10.32 3.56
N MET A 278 -20.63 -11.18 4.05
CA MET A 278 -20.46 -12.64 3.90
C MET A 278 -20.35 -13.09 2.44
N ILE A 279 -20.92 -12.35 1.50
CA ILE A 279 -20.94 -12.71 0.07
C ILE A 279 -20.01 -11.82 -0.79
N TYR A 280 -19.51 -10.70 -0.26
CA TYR A 280 -18.65 -9.78 -0.99
C TYR A 280 -17.22 -9.94 -0.50
N ARG A 281 -16.46 -10.72 -1.24
CA ARG A 281 -15.03 -11.02 -0.98
C ARG A 281 -14.21 -10.80 -2.24
N GLU A 282 -13.07 -10.11 -2.10
CA GLU A 282 -12.17 -9.76 -3.20
C GLU A 282 -10.71 -10.07 -2.84
N LYS A 283 -9.89 -10.28 -3.86
CA LYS A 283 -8.44 -10.26 -3.71
C LYS A 283 -7.96 -8.85 -4.06
N LEU A 284 -7.77 -8.00 -3.05
CA LEU A 284 -7.29 -6.62 -3.23
C LEU A 284 -5.80 -6.50 -2.92
N ASP A 285 -5.30 -7.30 -1.95
CA ASP A 285 -3.93 -7.21 -1.48
C ASP A 285 -3.03 -8.20 -2.24
N TRP A 286 -1.89 -7.70 -2.66
CA TRP A 286 -0.94 -8.40 -3.49
C TRP A 286 0.47 -8.30 -2.92
N ILE A 287 1.28 -9.34 -3.14
CA ILE A 287 2.73 -9.28 -3.04
C ILE A 287 3.29 -9.86 -4.34
N THR A 288 3.71 -8.99 -5.24
CA THR A 288 4.30 -9.41 -6.51
C THR A 288 5.82 -9.40 -6.41
N VAL A 289 6.46 -10.42 -6.97
CA VAL A 289 7.88 -10.65 -6.87
C VAL A 289 8.53 -10.73 -8.26
N ARG A 290 9.74 -10.19 -8.37
CA ARG A 290 10.58 -10.27 -9.57
C ARG A 290 11.98 -10.72 -9.18
N LYS A 291 12.53 -11.70 -9.88
CA LYS A 291 13.89 -12.26 -9.68
C LYS A 291 14.14 -12.86 -8.29
N CYS A 292 13.12 -13.47 -7.69
CA CYS A 292 13.29 -14.28 -6.48
C CYS A 292 12.32 -15.46 -6.46
N HIS A 293 12.58 -16.40 -5.60
CA HIS A 293 11.74 -17.58 -5.36
C HIS A 293 11.01 -17.42 -4.02
N VAL A 294 9.71 -17.64 -4.01
CA VAL A 294 8.88 -17.67 -2.80
C VAL A 294 8.87 -19.10 -2.26
N SER A 295 9.41 -19.29 -1.05
CA SER A 295 9.48 -20.60 -0.37
C SER A 295 8.18 -20.90 0.40
N GLN A 296 7.56 -19.87 0.99
CA GLN A 296 6.31 -19.98 1.74
C GLN A 296 5.44 -18.74 1.54
N GLN A 297 4.14 -18.92 1.72
CA GLN A 297 3.17 -17.81 1.65
C GLN A 297 1.96 -18.10 2.55
N GLY A 298 1.26 -17.06 2.98
CA GLY A 298 0.07 -17.21 3.77
C GLY A 298 -0.79 -15.96 3.82
N ILE A 299 -2.03 -16.14 4.23
CA ILE A 299 -3.02 -15.08 4.46
C ILE A 299 -3.50 -15.24 5.89
N GLY A 300 -3.37 -14.17 6.66
CA GLY A 300 -3.84 -14.15 8.03
C GLY A 300 -5.36 -13.99 8.15
N HIS A 301 -5.86 -14.18 9.36
CA HIS A 301 -7.22 -13.84 9.76
C HIS A 301 -7.11 -12.75 10.80
N PHE A 302 -7.77 -11.61 10.57
CA PHE A 302 -7.76 -10.53 11.53
C PHE A 302 -9.03 -9.68 11.46
N ASN A 303 -9.47 -9.14 12.60
CA ASN A 303 -10.76 -8.47 12.73
C ASN A 303 -10.64 -6.95 12.98
N THR A 304 -9.45 -6.37 12.91
CA THR A 304 -9.21 -4.93 13.12
C THR A 304 -9.05 -4.13 11.84
N SER A 305 -9.17 -4.78 10.71
CA SER A 305 -9.23 -4.19 9.38
C SER A 305 -10.21 -4.98 8.54
N ASP A 306 -10.82 -4.38 7.56
CA ASP A 306 -11.60 -5.06 6.52
C ASP A 306 -10.73 -5.83 5.51
N HIS A 307 -9.39 -5.64 5.60
CA HIS A 307 -8.38 -6.41 4.87
C HIS A 307 -7.69 -7.46 5.74
N ARG A 308 -7.33 -8.57 5.12
CA ARG A 308 -6.52 -9.63 5.71
C ARG A 308 -5.05 -9.43 5.38
N PRO A 309 -4.14 -9.56 6.35
CA PRO A 309 -2.71 -9.50 6.08
C PRO A 309 -2.27 -10.66 5.18
N VAL A 310 -1.41 -10.37 4.22
CA VAL A 310 -0.76 -11.34 3.33
C VAL A 310 0.73 -11.35 3.57
N TRP A 311 1.37 -12.51 3.55
CA TRP A 311 2.82 -12.61 3.75
C TRP A 311 3.46 -13.65 2.85
N ILE A 312 4.72 -13.41 2.53
CA ILE A 312 5.58 -14.36 1.82
C ILE A 312 6.89 -14.53 2.57
N GLN A 313 7.55 -15.65 2.31
CA GLN A 313 8.93 -15.92 2.68
C GLN A 313 9.73 -16.19 1.42
N ILE A 314 10.83 -15.48 1.23
CA ILE A 314 11.69 -15.63 0.05
C ILE A 314 13.03 -16.23 0.46
N GLY A 315 13.48 -17.23 -0.31
CA GLY A 315 14.82 -17.80 -0.16
C GLY A 315 15.85 -16.98 -0.93
N MET A 316 17.01 -16.80 -0.34
CA MET A 316 18.13 -16.00 -0.87
C MET A 316 19.21 -16.87 -1.57
N ARG A 317 18.84 -18.08 -2.00
CA ARG A 317 19.77 -18.99 -2.71
C ARG A 317 19.84 -18.72 -4.20
#